data_be9837675cf1fca46b34601a3709c279
#
_entry.id   be9837675cf1fca46b34601a3709c279
#
_cell.length_a   1.000
_cell.length_b   1.000
_cell.length_c   1.000
_cell.angle_alpha   90.00
_cell.angle_beta   90.00
_cell.angle_gamma   90.00
#
_symmetry.space_group_name_H-M   'P 1'
#
loop_
_entity.id
_entity.type
_entity.pdbx_description
1 polymer ?
#
loop_
_entity_poly.entity_id
_entity_poly.type
_entity_poly.pdbx_seq_one_letter_code
_entity_poly.pdbx_strand_id
1 'polypeptide(L)' 'MEIVEAAKALGAGLCMGLGAIGPAIGEGNAVGKALEAMARQPEMAGNLRTNMILGCAITETTGIYALVVSLLLMFM' A
#
# COMPACT_ATOMS: atom_id res chain seq x y z
N MET A 1 -19.78 10.82 24.31
CA MET A 1 -20.01 10.48 22.90
C MET A 1 -19.00 11.13 21.97
N GLU A 2 -18.78 12.44 22.14
CA GLU A 2 -17.77 13.14 21.33
C GLU A 2 -16.37 12.58 21.47
N ILE A 3 -15.98 12.15 22.69
CA ILE A 3 -14.68 11.53 22.92
C ILE A 3 -14.57 10.21 22.18
N VAL A 4 -15.64 9.41 22.17
CA VAL A 4 -15.65 8.14 21.46
C VAL A 4 -15.54 8.35 19.97
N GLU A 5 -16.27 9.32 19.43
CA GLU A 5 -16.20 9.66 18.01
C GLU A 5 -14.82 10.17 17.61
N ALA A 6 -14.23 11.04 18.45
CA ALA A 6 -12.88 11.53 18.22
C ALA A 6 -11.86 10.40 18.25
N ALA A 7 -12.00 9.46 19.20
CA ALA A 7 -11.13 8.30 19.30
C ALA A 7 -11.24 7.41 18.06
N LYS A 8 -12.45 7.19 17.55
CA LYS A 8 -12.65 6.39 16.34
C LYS A 8 -12.00 7.07 15.13
N ALA A 9 -12.18 8.37 14.99
CA ALA A 9 -11.60 9.11 13.88
C ALA A 9 -10.06 9.08 13.95
N LEU A 10 -9.50 9.30 15.14
CA LEU A 10 -8.06 9.24 15.34
C LEU A 10 -7.53 7.83 15.07
N GLY A 11 -8.22 6.81 15.58
CA GLY A 11 -7.85 5.41 15.35
C GLY A 11 -7.85 5.06 13.87
N ALA A 12 -8.88 5.50 13.14
CA ALA A 12 -8.96 5.27 11.71
C ALA A 12 -7.80 5.96 10.96
N GLY A 13 -7.51 7.20 11.33
CA GLY A 13 -6.40 7.94 10.73
C GLY A 13 -5.05 7.30 10.99
N LEU A 14 -4.81 6.87 12.24
CA LEU A 14 -3.57 6.17 12.60
C LEU A 14 -3.46 4.83 11.89
N CYS A 15 -4.55 4.08 11.84
CA CYS A 15 -4.59 2.79 11.17
C CYS A 15 -4.21 2.92 9.69
N MET A 16 -4.86 3.82 8.98
CA MET A 16 -4.58 4.02 7.55
C MET A 16 -3.21 4.65 7.35
N GLY A 17 -2.87 5.67 8.13
CA GLY A 17 -1.59 6.37 8.00
C GLY A 17 -0.40 5.45 8.22
N LEU A 18 -0.38 4.72 9.34
CA LEU A 18 0.70 3.80 9.63
C LEU A 18 0.65 2.55 8.75
N GLY A 19 -0.56 2.08 8.45
CA GLY A 19 -0.74 0.90 7.62
C GLY A 19 -0.34 1.09 6.17
N ALA A 20 -0.35 2.33 5.68
CA ALA A 20 0.05 2.65 4.30
C ALA A 20 1.56 2.81 4.14
N ILE A 21 2.31 3.02 5.23
CA ILE A 21 3.75 3.26 5.15
C ILE A 21 4.48 2.06 4.53
N GLY A 22 4.20 0.85 5.03
CA GLY A 22 4.84 -0.36 4.54
C GLY A 22 4.61 -0.61 3.06
N PRO A 23 3.37 -0.68 2.61
CA PRO A 23 3.07 -0.85 1.19
C PRO A 23 3.66 0.24 0.31
N ALA A 24 3.59 1.51 0.73
CA ALA A 24 4.13 2.61 -0.05
C ALA A 24 5.65 2.47 -0.25
N ILE A 25 6.38 2.15 0.81
CA ILE A 25 7.83 1.95 0.73
C ILE A 25 8.16 0.73 -0.10
N GLY A 26 7.45 -0.37 0.12
CA GLY A 26 7.68 -1.61 -0.60
C GLY A 26 7.42 -1.47 -2.10
N GLU A 27 6.32 -0.84 -2.46
CA GLU A 27 5.97 -0.62 -3.86
C GLU A 27 6.94 0.34 -4.53
N GLY A 28 7.30 1.43 -3.85
CA GLY A 28 8.27 2.39 -4.37
C GLY A 28 9.62 1.73 -4.64
N ASN A 29 10.07 0.90 -3.71
CA ASN A 29 11.32 0.16 -3.86
C ASN A 29 11.24 -0.84 -5.02
N ALA A 30 10.14 -1.57 -5.13
CA ALA A 30 9.94 -2.54 -6.20
C ALA A 30 9.91 -1.86 -7.57
N VAL A 31 9.20 -0.74 -7.67
CA VAL A 31 9.11 0.02 -8.93
C VAL A 31 10.49 0.55 -9.34
N GLY A 32 11.24 1.11 -8.38
CA GLY A 32 12.57 1.61 -8.65
C GLY A 32 13.50 0.53 -9.19
N LYS A 33 13.51 -0.62 -8.55
CA LYS A 33 14.35 -1.75 -8.98
C LYS A 33 13.90 -2.34 -10.31
N ALA A 34 12.59 -2.39 -10.55
CA ALA A 34 12.06 -2.89 -11.81
C ALA A 34 12.46 -1.97 -12.98
N LEU A 35 12.38 -0.65 -12.77
CA LEU A 35 12.79 0.31 -13.80
C LEU A 35 14.28 0.21 -14.11
N GLU A 36 15.11 0.03 -13.09
CA GLU A 36 16.55 -0.18 -13.29
C GLU A 36 16.81 -1.46 -14.09
N ALA A 37 16.11 -2.54 -13.74
CA ALA A 37 16.26 -3.81 -14.44
C ALA A 37 15.81 -3.71 -15.89
N MET A 38 14.72 -3.00 -16.17
CA MET A 38 14.23 -2.77 -17.53
C MET A 38 15.25 -1.99 -18.36
N ALA A 39 15.92 -1.01 -17.74
CA ALA A 39 16.94 -0.24 -18.41
C ALA A 39 18.15 -1.09 -18.79
N ARG A 40 18.50 -2.06 -17.95
CA ARG A 40 19.63 -2.97 -18.22
C ARG A 40 19.28 -4.07 -19.20
N GLN A 41 18.04 -4.53 -19.18
CA GLN A 41 17.56 -5.65 -19.98
C GLN A 41 16.26 -5.27 -20.69
N PRO A 42 16.33 -4.43 -21.73
CA PRO A 42 15.12 -3.97 -22.43
C PRO A 42 14.27 -5.12 -23.00
N GLU A 43 14.91 -6.23 -23.38
CA GLU A 43 14.22 -7.40 -23.91
C GLU A 43 13.34 -8.09 -22.86
N MET A 44 13.59 -7.84 -21.58
CA MET A 44 12.81 -8.39 -20.46
C MET A 44 11.77 -7.40 -19.92
N ALA A 45 11.64 -6.22 -20.53
CA ALA A 45 10.80 -5.15 -20.00
C ALA A 45 9.34 -5.58 -19.80
N GLY A 46 8.79 -6.37 -20.72
CA GLY A 46 7.42 -6.87 -20.62
C GLY A 46 7.23 -7.78 -19.41
N ASN A 47 8.13 -8.75 -19.21
CA ASN A 47 8.07 -9.66 -18.07
C ASN A 47 8.29 -8.92 -16.75
N LEU A 48 9.25 -7.99 -16.74
CA LEU A 48 9.55 -7.21 -15.53
C LEU A 48 8.36 -6.34 -15.14
N ARG A 49 7.70 -5.71 -16.11
CA ARG A 49 6.51 -4.91 -15.84
C ARG A 49 5.38 -5.74 -15.26
N THR A 50 5.11 -6.89 -15.85
CA THR A 50 4.05 -7.79 -15.38
C THR A 50 4.31 -8.24 -13.95
N ASN A 51 5.54 -8.66 -13.66
CA ASN A 51 5.92 -9.13 -12.33
C ASN A 51 5.89 -7.99 -11.32
N MET A 52 6.28 -6.78 -11.73
CA MET A 52 6.22 -5.59 -10.88
C MET A 52 4.78 -5.29 -10.48
N ILE A 53 3.86 -5.29 -11.45
CA ILE A 53 2.44 -5.01 -11.19
C ILE A 53 1.87 -6.06 -10.26
N LEU A 54 2.17 -7.34 -10.49
CA LEU A 54 1.70 -8.41 -9.63
C LEU A 54 2.24 -8.27 -8.21
N GLY A 55 3.53 -7.98 -8.06
CA GLY A 55 4.15 -7.79 -6.75
C GLY A 55 3.56 -6.60 -6.01
N CYS A 56 3.34 -5.49 -6.71
CA CYS A 56 2.72 -4.30 -6.11
C CYS A 56 1.29 -4.58 -5.68
N ALA A 57 0.52 -5.34 -6.47
CA ALA A 57 -0.84 -5.70 -6.12
C ALA A 57 -0.89 -6.53 -4.84
N ILE A 58 0.03 -7.48 -4.69
CA ILE A 58 0.13 -8.29 -3.47
C ILE A 58 0.50 -7.42 -2.26
N THR A 59 1.47 -6.54 -2.44
CA THR A 59 1.91 -5.64 -1.38
C THR A 59 0.79 -4.69 -0.95
N GLU A 60 0.02 -4.19 -1.92
CA GLU A 60 -1.08 -3.27 -1.65
C GLU A 60 -2.21 -3.91 -0.85
N THR A 61 -2.30 -5.24 -0.83
CA THR A 61 -3.31 -5.95 -0.05
C THR A 61 -3.29 -5.54 1.41
N THR A 62 -2.10 -5.35 1.99
CA THR A 62 -1.97 -4.88 3.38
C THR A 62 -2.54 -3.48 3.56
N GLY A 63 -2.29 -2.58 2.62
CA GLY A 63 -2.87 -1.24 2.64
C GLY A 63 -4.40 -1.27 2.52
N ILE A 64 -4.92 -2.18 1.73
CA ILE A 64 -6.37 -2.36 1.59
C ILE A 64 -6.98 -2.86 2.91
N TYR A 65 -6.33 -3.78 3.61
CA TYR A 65 -6.78 -4.21 4.92
C TYR A 65 -6.82 -3.05 5.90
N ALA A 66 -5.81 -2.19 5.90
CA ALA A 66 -5.80 -1.00 6.74
C ALA A 66 -6.96 -0.07 6.41
N LEU A 67 -7.25 0.10 5.13
CA LEU A 67 -8.38 0.90 4.68
C LEU A 67 -9.71 0.33 5.20
N VAL A 68 -9.90 -0.97 5.06
CA VAL A 68 -11.13 -1.64 5.52
C VAL A 68 -11.30 -1.47 7.02
N VAL A 69 -10.25 -1.70 7.80
CA VAL A 69 -10.31 -1.54 9.25
C VAL A 69 -10.59 -0.07 9.62
N SER A 70 -9.98 0.88 8.91
CA SER A 70 -10.21 2.30 9.15
C SER A 70 -11.66 2.69 8.91
N LEU A 71 -12.25 2.18 7.83
CA LEU A 71 -13.66 2.43 7.53
C LEU A 71 -14.58 1.81 8.58
N LEU A 72 -14.27 0.60 9.02
CA LEU A 72 -15.04 -0.04 10.10
C LEU A 72 -14.99 0.79 11.38
N LEU A 73 -13.82 1.31 11.74
CA LEU A 73 -13.68 2.15 12.92
C LEU A 73 -14.52 3.43 12.81
N MET A 74 -14.54 4.04 11.64
CA MET A 74 -15.28 5.29 11.43
C MET A 74 -16.79 5.09 11.51
N PHE A 75 -17.29 3.97 11.03
CA PHE A 75 -18.73 3.73 10.90
C PHE A 75 -19.30 2.81 11.97
N MET A 76 -18.51 2.38 12.92
CA MET A 76 -19.01 1.63 14.10
C MET A 76 -19.72 2.55 15.11
#